data_c2c8313139c4c55d013a7ada5c5f0bcf
#
_entry.id   c2c8313139c4c55d013a7ada5c5f0bcf
#
_cell.length_a   1.000
_cell.length_b   1.000
_cell.length_c   1.000
_cell.angle_alpha   90.00
_cell.angle_beta   90.00
_cell.angle_gamma   90.00
#
_symmetry.space_group_name_H-M   'P 1'
#
loop_
_entity.id
_entity.type
_entity.pdbx_description
1 polymer ?
#
loop_
_entity_poly.entity_id
_entity_poly.type
_entity_poly.pdbx_seq_one_letter_code
_entity_poly.pdbx_strand_id
1 'polypeptide(L)'
;MFKIDQRKGCKNAERTIVASVEISNRCNKYDPRIGVCLANYEDENGKVYWNTWEYNAEDPCNYNTGHYYMTDELSAWNDYFVRCCDLVDFIKRYTF
;
A
#
# COMPACT_ATOMS: atom_id res chain seq x y z
N MET A 1 -9.12 5.96 -12.55
CA MET A 1 -8.52 6.75 -11.46
C MET A 1 -7.99 5.87 -10.34
N PHE A 2 -8.86 5.17 -9.63
CA PHE A 2 -8.42 4.18 -8.63
C PHE A 2 -8.22 2.82 -9.30
N LYS A 3 -7.11 2.18 -8.97
CA LYS A 3 -6.84 0.81 -9.38
C LYS A 3 -6.73 -0.05 -8.13
N ILE A 4 -7.66 -0.97 -7.98
CA ILE A 4 -7.73 -1.85 -6.81
C ILE A 4 -6.99 -3.13 -7.11
N ASP A 5 -6.16 -3.55 -6.15
CA ASP A 5 -5.45 -4.84 -6.17
C ASP A 5 -4.56 -5.08 -7.41
N GLN A 6 -4.00 -4.02 -7.98
CA GLN A 6 -3.08 -4.14 -9.11
C GLN A 6 -1.79 -4.90 -8.73
N ARG A 7 -1.43 -4.86 -7.45
CA ARG A 7 -0.21 -5.51 -6.95
C ARG A 7 -0.48 -6.76 -6.14
N LYS A 8 -1.75 -7.18 -6.04
CA LYS A 8 -2.12 -8.38 -5.30
C LYS A 8 -1.37 -9.61 -5.85
N GLY A 9 -0.74 -10.35 -4.96
CA GLY A 9 0.06 -11.52 -5.31
C GLY A 9 1.52 -11.21 -5.66
N CYS A 10 1.88 -9.94 -5.83
CA CYS A 10 3.25 -9.57 -6.10
C CYS A 10 4.11 -9.74 -4.85
N LYS A 11 5.39 -10.01 -5.06
CA LYS A 11 6.35 -10.19 -3.99
C LYS A 11 7.17 -8.91 -3.78
N ASN A 12 7.44 -8.62 -2.52
CA ASN A 12 8.47 -7.66 -2.12
C ASN A 12 9.33 -8.36 -1.08
N ALA A 13 10.52 -8.80 -1.49
CA ALA A 13 11.34 -9.75 -0.75
C ALA A 13 10.49 -10.98 -0.41
N GLU A 14 10.40 -11.39 0.85
CA GLU A 14 9.58 -12.52 1.30
C GLU A 14 8.09 -12.18 1.49
N ARG A 15 7.72 -10.91 1.37
CA ARG A 15 6.35 -10.44 1.59
C ARG A 15 5.49 -10.64 0.36
N THR A 16 4.26 -11.07 0.55
CA THR A 16 3.26 -11.17 -0.52
C THR A 16 2.20 -10.09 -0.33
N ILE A 17 1.96 -9.28 -1.33
CA ILE A 17 0.92 -8.25 -1.28
C ILE A 17 -0.44 -8.92 -1.34
N VAL A 18 -1.31 -8.62 -0.38
CA VAL A 18 -2.66 -9.18 -0.29
C VAL A 18 -3.74 -8.17 -0.66
N ALA A 19 -3.45 -6.89 -0.59
CA ALA A 19 -4.36 -5.82 -0.98
C ALA A 19 -3.55 -4.59 -1.41
N SER A 20 -4.07 -3.85 -2.38
CA SER A 20 -3.43 -2.60 -2.81
C SER A 20 -4.44 -1.64 -3.41
N VAL A 21 -4.13 -0.35 -3.34
CA VAL A 21 -4.86 0.71 -4.03
C VAL A 21 -3.84 1.65 -4.65
N GLU A 22 -3.95 1.86 -5.94
CA GLU A 22 -3.13 2.84 -6.65
C GLU A 22 -4.01 3.96 -7.18
N ILE A 23 -3.50 5.17 -7.15
CA ILE A 23 -4.13 6.31 -7.78
C ILE A 23 -3.26 6.78 -8.92
N SER A 24 -3.87 6.88 -10.09
CA SER A 24 -3.26 7.44 -11.28
C SER A 24 -4.14 8.60 -11.72
N ASN A 25 -3.77 9.81 -11.35
CA ASN A 25 -4.45 11.00 -11.82
C ASN A 25 -3.49 11.85 -12.64
N ARG A 26 -3.59 11.72 -13.95
CA ARG A 26 -2.73 12.44 -14.89
C ARG A 26 -3.17 13.88 -15.14
N CYS A 27 -4.22 14.34 -14.48
CA CYS A 27 -4.75 15.68 -14.72
C CYS A 27 -3.98 16.77 -14.00
N ASN A 28 -3.04 16.40 -13.14
CA ASN A 28 -2.23 17.33 -12.36
C ASN A 28 -0.75 17.07 -12.60
N LYS A 29 0.01 18.12 -12.94
CA LYS A 29 1.45 18.02 -13.16
C LYS A 29 2.24 17.63 -11.91
N TYR A 30 1.62 17.71 -10.76
CA TYR A 30 2.19 17.28 -9.48
C TYR A 30 1.72 15.88 -9.09
N ASP A 31 1.17 15.15 -10.03
CA ASP A 31 0.54 13.86 -9.77
C ASP A 31 1.54 12.86 -9.19
N PRO A 32 1.49 12.61 -7.91
CA PRO A 32 2.19 11.45 -7.39
C PRO A 32 1.33 10.24 -7.69
N ARG A 33 1.79 9.39 -8.54
CA ARG A 33 1.19 8.06 -8.70
C ARG A 33 1.53 7.26 -7.45
N ILE A 34 0.68 7.38 -6.46
CA ILE A 34 0.89 6.79 -5.15
C ILE A 34 0.08 5.51 -5.04
N GLY A 35 0.70 4.48 -4.50
CA GLY A 35 0.04 3.26 -4.09
C GLY A 35 0.18 3.06 -2.60
N VAL A 36 -0.77 2.33 -2.05
CA VAL A 36 -0.76 1.82 -0.67
C VAL A 36 -1.01 0.33 -0.73
N CYS A 37 -0.28 -0.44 0.04
CA CYS A 37 -0.49 -1.88 0.08
C CYS A 37 -0.44 -2.46 1.47
N LEU A 38 -1.04 -3.63 1.59
CA LEU A 38 -0.96 -4.51 2.74
C LEU A 38 -0.33 -5.81 2.28
N ALA A 39 0.66 -6.28 3.00
CA ALA A 39 1.37 -7.51 2.67
C ALA A 39 1.60 -8.35 3.92
N ASN A 40 1.82 -9.63 3.73
CA ASN A 40 2.19 -10.52 4.81
C ASN A 40 3.33 -11.45 4.40
N TYR A 41 3.96 -12.05 5.39
CA TYR A 41 4.85 -13.18 5.20
C TYR A 41 4.82 -14.07 6.45
N GLU A 42 5.12 -15.34 6.22
CA GLU A 42 5.22 -16.34 7.28
C GLU A 42 6.69 -16.67 7.47
N ASP A 43 7.15 -16.61 8.72
CA ASP A 43 8.53 -16.97 9.01
C ASP A 43 8.72 -18.49 9.09
N GLU A 44 9.95 -18.93 9.32
CA GLU A 44 10.30 -20.35 9.39
C GLU A 44 9.60 -21.10 10.54
N ASN A 45 9.11 -20.38 11.54
CA ASN A 45 8.37 -20.92 12.68
C ASN A 45 6.85 -20.90 12.48
N GLY A 46 6.38 -20.50 11.32
CA GLY A 46 4.95 -20.39 11.04
C GLY A 46 4.27 -19.14 11.56
N LYS A 47 5.04 -18.17 12.08
CA LYS A 47 4.48 -16.92 12.55
C LYS A 47 4.27 -15.96 11.38
N VAL A 48 3.06 -15.39 11.31
CA VAL A 48 2.68 -14.47 10.25
C VAL A 48 2.88 -13.02 10.70
N TYR A 49 3.56 -12.26 9.87
CA TYR A 49 3.79 -10.83 10.07
C TYR A 49 3.09 -10.04 8.98
N TRP A 50 2.55 -8.89 9.35
CA TRP A 50 1.82 -8.00 8.46
C TRP A 50 2.57 -6.69 8.30
N ASN A 51 2.46 -6.11 7.10
CA ASN A 51 3.18 -4.89 6.75
C ASN A 51 2.30 -4.02 5.87
N THR A 52 2.36 -2.73 6.09
CA THR A 52 1.72 -1.74 5.21
C THR A 52 2.77 -0.74 4.78
N TRP A 53 2.68 -0.26 3.55
CA TRP A 53 3.56 0.82 3.11
C TRP A 53 2.93 1.59 1.94
N GLU A 54 3.48 2.78 1.70
CA GLU A 54 3.21 3.56 0.51
C GLU A 54 4.31 3.32 -0.50
N TYR A 55 3.96 3.29 -1.78
CA TYR A 55 4.93 3.09 -2.84
C TYR A 55 4.63 4.00 -4.03
N ASN A 56 5.63 4.20 -4.88
CA ASN A 56 5.45 4.87 -6.15
C ASN A 56 4.85 3.86 -7.15
N ALA A 57 3.69 4.16 -7.69
CA ALA A 57 2.99 3.23 -8.58
C ALA A 57 3.73 3.01 -9.91
N GLU A 58 4.61 3.93 -10.31
CA GLU A 58 5.46 3.76 -11.50
C GLU A 58 6.73 2.95 -11.20
N ASP A 59 7.16 2.94 -9.95
CA ASP A 59 8.33 2.20 -9.50
C ASP A 59 8.01 1.53 -8.16
N PRO A 60 7.34 0.37 -8.17
CA PRO A 60 6.85 -0.28 -6.96
C PRO A 60 7.96 -0.72 -5.99
N CYS A 61 9.20 -0.76 -6.44
CA CYS A 61 10.33 -1.03 -5.56
C CYS A 61 10.75 0.20 -4.75
N ASN A 62 10.27 1.38 -5.12
CA ASN A 62 10.51 2.63 -4.42
C ASN A 62 9.34 2.91 -3.48
N TYR A 63 9.49 2.51 -2.24
CA TYR A 63 8.46 2.68 -1.22
C TYR A 63 8.94 3.61 -0.11
N ASN A 64 7.96 4.32 0.47
CA ASN A 64 8.19 5.32 1.49
C ASN A 64 7.90 4.78 2.89
N THR A 65 7.15 5.54 3.67
CA THR A 65 6.80 5.19 5.04
C THR A 65 5.93 3.95 5.11
N GLY A 66 6.21 3.12 6.10
CA GLY A 66 5.44 1.91 6.34
C GLY A 66 5.43 1.51 7.80
N HIS A 67 4.55 0.59 8.12
CA HIS A 67 4.54 -0.12 9.39
C HIS A 67 4.84 -1.59 9.11
N TYR A 68 5.86 -2.10 9.77
CA TYR A 68 6.39 -3.43 9.50
C TYR A 68 6.31 -4.32 10.74
N TYR A 69 6.30 -5.61 10.50
CA TYR A 69 6.33 -6.63 11.56
C TYR A 69 5.14 -6.58 12.51
N MET A 70 3.97 -6.12 12.03
CA MET A 70 2.75 -6.19 12.83
C MET A 70 2.32 -7.65 12.97
N THR A 71 1.94 -8.04 14.18
CA THR A 71 1.53 -9.40 14.49
C THR A 71 0.02 -9.57 14.60
N ASP A 72 -0.71 -8.47 14.65
CA ASP A 72 -2.18 -8.46 14.68
C ASP A 72 -2.74 -8.11 13.32
N GLU A 73 -3.41 -9.09 12.70
CA GLU A 73 -4.00 -8.92 11.37
C GLU A 73 -5.03 -7.80 11.35
N LEU A 74 -5.88 -7.71 12.37
CA LEU A 74 -6.93 -6.69 12.40
C LEU A 74 -6.33 -5.27 12.46
N SER A 75 -5.29 -5.09 13.26
CA SER A 75 -4.56 -3.82 13.32
C SER A 75 -3.92 -3.48 11.99
N ALA A 76 -3.41 -4.47 11.28
CA ALA A 76 -2.79 -4.28 9.98
C ALA A 76 -3.81 -3.83 8.93
N TRP A 77 -4.97 -4.46 8.89
CA TRP A 77 -6.06 -4.04 8.01
C TRP A 77 -6.55 -2.62 8.34
N ASN A 78 -6.67 -2.31 9.64
CA ASN A 78 -7.04 -0.96 10.06
C ASN A 78 -6.02 0.07 9.57
N ASP A 79 -4.74 -0.20 9.73
CA ASP A 79 -3.68 0.69 9.26
C ASP A 79 -3.74 0.88 7.74
N TYR A 80 -3.98 -0.20 7.00
CA TYR A 80 -4.15 -0.14 5.56
C TYR A 80 -5.33 0.75 5.15
N PHE A 81 -6.49 0.57 5.78
CA PHE A 81 -7.66 1.40 5.48
C PHE A 81 -7.45 2.87 5.83
N VAL A 82 -6.78 3.17 6.93
CA VAL A 82 -6.43 4.55 7.29
C VAL A 82 -5.54 5.17 6.20
N ARG A 83 -4.54 4.44 5.73
CA ARG A 83 -3.68 4.90 4.64
C ARG A 83 -4.45 5.13 3.34
N CYS A 84 -5.42 4.28 3.03
CA CYS A 84 -6.28 4.46 1.88
C CYS A 84 -7.12 5.73 2.00
N CYS A 85 -7.67 6.00 3.19
CA CYS A 85 -8.42 7.23 3.44
C CYS A 85 -7.54 8.48 3.30
N ASP A 86 -6.32 8.42 3.83
CA ASP A 86 -5.36 9.52 3.70
C ASP A 86 -5.01 9.78 2.23
N LEU A 87 -4.88 8.72 1.45
CA LEU A 87 -4.62 8.83 0.02
C LEU A 87 -5.78 9.53 -0.71
N VAL A 88 -7.01 9.18 -0.39
CA VAL A 88 -8.21 9.82 -0.96
C VAL A 88 -8.24 11.30 -0.59
N ASP A 89 -7.98 11.64 0.67
CA ASP A 89 -7.94 13.03 1.14
C ASP A 89 -6.84 13.83 0.43
N PHE A 90 -5.68 13.23 0.25
CA PHE A 90 -4.58 13.85 -0.49
C PHE A 90 -5.02 14.20 -1.92
N ILE A 91 -5.63 13.27 -2.61
CA ILE A 91 -6.10 13.46 -3.99
C ILE A 91 -7.15 14.57 -4.05
N LYS A 92 -8.09 14.61 -3.12
CA LYS A 92 -9.11 15.66 -3.08
C LYS A 92 -8.50 17.07 -2.97
N ARG A 93 -7.39 17.21 -2.23
CA ARG A 93 -6.71 18.49 -2.06
C ARG A 93 -6.04 18.99 -3.33
N TYR A 94 -5.59 18.10 -4.20
CA TYR A 94 -4.77 18.45 -5.35
C TYR A 94 -5.48 18.34 -6.69
N THR A 95 -6.69 17.79 -6.74
CA THR A 95 -7.44 17.60 -7.98
C THR A 95 -8.72 18.42 -8.09
N PHE A 96 -9.11 19.10 -7.03
CA PHE A 96 -10.31 19.93 -7.03
C PHE A 96 -10.02 21.36 -6.62
#